data_f9e7ccedb2d31669438e6fbb7dc70b7e
#
_entry.id   f9e7ccedb2d31669438e6fbb7dc70b7e
#
_cell.length_a   1.000
_cell.length_b   1.000
_cell.length_c   1.000
_cell.angle_alpha   90.00
_cell.angle_beta   90.00
_cell.angle_gamma   90.00
#
_symmetry.space_group_name_H-M   'P 1'
#
loop_
_entity.id
_entity.type
_entity.pdbx_description
1 polymer ?
#
loop_
_entity_poly.entity_id
_entity_poly.type
_entity_poly.pdbx_seq_one_letter_code
_entity_poly.pdbx_strand_id
1 'polypeptide(L)'
;MSGDWFDDDQEQTVDFRLWKRLLRYTLHYRKTAVTFLFVAFGLASSDLCFPLLTGQLIADIERNPAGVDLPFYAWSFAGLTIVLCGCIWGFIACAGKIRTHVSHDIRRDAFQNLQALSFSFYDNKPVGWLMARLTSDCNRLSNILAWGVMDFIWGTTLMTGVATVMVVYNWKLALAVLAVVPLLFLISVFFRKRILRTSRLVRKTNSKITGAYNEGIVGVRTSKVFVRKEQNLRDFDRLADEMFHHSVHNAVLSAIYLPIVLTVGSIAIASALVVGGHQVIIGGLVAGEVIMFMYYAELFFQPVQEISAWFAELQMAQAS
;
A
#
# COMPACT_ATOMS: atom_id res chain seq x y z
N MET A 1 -15.96 33.55 14.83
CA MET A 1 -15.95 33.18 13.41
C MET A 1 -15.09 31.94 13.24
N SER A 2 -15.66 30.76 13.51
CA SER A 2 -15.02 29.48 13.28
C SER A 2 -15.28 29.13 11.82
N GLY A 3 -14.33 29.49 10.95
CA GLY A 3 -14.44 29.19 9.53
C GLY A 3 -14.40 27.69 9.28
N ASP A 4 -15.33 27.20 8.50
CA ASP A 4 -15.45 25.88 7.88
C ASP A 4 -14.23 25.55 6.95
N TRP A 5 -13.05 25.52 7.52
CA TRP A 5 -11.80 25.16 6.79
C TRP A 5 -11.63 23.66 6.58
N PHE A 6 -12.53 22.85 7.13
CA PHE A 6 -12.44 21.37 7.13
C PHE A 6 -13.55 20.67 6.33
N ASP A 7 -14.43 21.42 5.67
CA ASP A 7 -15.65 20.86 5.03
C ASP A 7 -15.52 20.64 3.51
N ASP A 8 -14.28 20.49 2.99
CA ASP A 8 -14.06 20.12 1.59
C ASP A 8 -13.83 18.59 1.44
N ASP A 9 -14.62 17.80 2.19
CA ASP A 9 -14.69 16.34 2.08
C ASP A 9 -15.63 15.88 0.93
N GLN A 10 -15.56 16.56 -0.21
CA GLN A 10 -16.12 16.01 -1.44
C GLN A 10 -15.35 14.72 -1.76
N GLU A 11 -16.05 13.67 -2.20
CA GLU A 11 -15.46 12.46 -2.79
C GLU A 11 -14.59 12.87 -3.98
N GLN A 12 -13.37 13.33 -3.71
CA GLN A 12 -12.44 13.73 -4.76
C GLN A 12 -12.00 12.46 -5.48
N THR A 13 -12.48 12.31 -6.70
CA THR A 13 -11.93 11.35 -7.66
C THR A 13 -10.46 11.69 -7.89
N VAL A 14 -9.63 10.66 -8.01
CA VAL A 14 -8.19 10.85 -8.25
C VAL A 14 -7.97 11.71 -9.51
N ASP A 15 -7.42 12.92 -9.35
CA ASP A 15 -7.09 13.79 -10.48
C ASP A 15 -5.77 13.36 -11.13
N PHE A 16 -5.89 12.59 -12.20
CA PHE A 16 -4.74 12.10 -12.99
C PHE A 16 -3.88 13.22 -13.57
N ARG A 17 -4.41 14.43 -13.77
CA ARG A 17 -3.62 15.56 -14.29
C ARG A 17 -2.62 16.06 -13.25
N LEU A 18 -3.04 16.11 -12.00
CA LEU A 18 -2.21 16.47 -10.86
C LEU A 18 -1.09 15.45 -10.66
N TRP A 19 -1.41 14.16 -10.70
CA TRP A 19 -0.45 13.07 -10.57
C TRP A 19 0.54 13.03 -11.74
N LYS A 20 0.10 13.28 -12.97
CA LYS A 20 0.98 13.42 -14.14
C LYS A 20 1.97 14.58 -13.97
N ARG A 21 1.54 15.70 -13.38
CA ARG A 21 2.43 16.84 -13.08
C ARG A 21 3.45 16.48 -12.00
N LEU A 22 3.04 15.78 -10.95
CA LEU A 22 3.92 15.32 -9.89
C LEU A 22 4.94 14.27 -10.39
N LEU A 23 4.53 13.33 -11.23
CA LEU A 23 5.43 12.36 -11.85
C LEU A 23 6.54 13.01 -12.70
N ARG A 24 6.32 14.24 -13.20
CA ARG A 24 7.37 14.98 -13.92
C ARG A 24 8.59 15.27 -13.06
N TYR A 25 8.42 15.45 -11.74
CA TYR A 25 9.56 15.60 -10.81
C TYR A 25 10.42 14.34 -10.77
N THR A 26 9.80 13.17 -10.73
CA THR A 26 10.53 11.88 -10.78
C THR A 26 11.22 11.68 -12.12
N LEU A 27 10.57 12.04 -13.23
CA LEU A 27 11.13 11.92 -14.58
C LEU A 27 12.31 12.89 -14.84
N HIS A 28 12.49 13.92 -14.02
CA HIS A 28 13.67 14.78 -14.08
C HIS A 28 14.95 13.97 -13.74
N TYR A 29 14.85 12.97 -12.89
CA TYR A 29 15.95 12.09 -12.49
C TYR A 29 16.00 10.80 -13.31
N ARG A 30 16.01 10.93 -14.66
CA ARG A 30 15.89 9.82 -15.63
C ARG A 30 16.82 8.66 -15.35
N LYS A 31 18.10 8.91 -15.02
CA LYS A 31 19.08 7.86 -14.73
C LYS A 31 18.65 7.01 -13.55
N THR A 32 18.27 7.63 -12.44
CA THR A 32 17.79 6.92 -11.24
C THR A 32 16.47 6.20 -11.50
N ALA A 33 15.54 6.81 -12.25
CA ALA A 33 14.27 6.19 -12.62
C ALA A 33 14.46 4.97 -13.52
N VAL A 34 15.37 5.02 -14.51
CA VAL A 34 15.69 3.88 -15.37
C VAL A 34 16.39 2.77 -14.59
N THR A 35 17.39 3.10 -13.77
CA THR A 35 18.04 2.11 -12.88
C THR A 35 17.01 1.45 -11.98
N PHE A 36 16.08 2.23 -11.44
CA PHE A 36 15.01 1.71 -10.62
C PHE A 36 14.13 0.71 -11.38
N LEU A 37 13.71 1.00 -12.61
CA LEU A 37 12.90 0.08 -13.44
C LEU A 37 13.64 -1.26 -13.65
N PHE A 38 14.95 -1.22 -13.95
CA PHE A 38 15.74 -2.44 -14.08
C PHE A 38 15.82 -3.24 -12.78
N VAL A 39 16.00 -2.56 -11.66
CA VAL A 39 16.09 -3.21 -10.34
C VAL A 39 14.71 -3.77 -9.93
N ALA A 40 13.62 -3.06 -10.17
CA ALA A 40 12.26 -3.54 -9.90
C ALA A 40 11.91 -4.77 -10.75
N PHE A 41 12.31 -4.76 -12.03
CA PHE A 41 12.16 -5.92 -12.90
C PHE A 41 13.03 -7.10 -12.44
N GLY A 42 14.28 -6.85 -12.04
CA GLY A 42 15.18 -7.86 -11.48
C GLY A 42 14.63 -8.47 -10.19
N LEU A 43 14.06 -7.64 -9.31
CA LEU A 43 13.40 -8.07 -8.08
C LEU A 43 12.20 -8.98 -8.38
N ALA A 44 11.28 -8.55 -9.21
CA ALA A 44 10.12 -9.33 -9.61
C ALA A 44 10.52 -10.65 -10.32
N SER A 45 11.55 -10.61 -11.17
CA SER A 45 12.06 -11.80 -11.83
C SER A 45 12.69 -12.79 -10.84
N SER A 46 13.40 -12.28 -9.84
CA SER A 46 13.97 -13.13 -8.78
C SER A 46 12.88 -13.80 -7.95
N ASP A 47 11.83 -13.04 -7.58
CA ASP A 47 10.66 -13.56 -6.86
C ASP A 47 9.96 -14.68 -7.66
N LEU A 48 9.88 -14.56 -8.99
CA LEU A 48 9.33 -15.58 -9.88
C LEU A 48 10.19 -16.85 -9.97
N CYS A 49 11.51 -16.71 -9.88
CA CYS A 49 12.42 -17.84 -10.03
C CYS A 49 12.41 -18.79 -8.83
N PHE A 50 12.13 -18.32 -7.60
CA PHE A 50 12.10 -19.18 -6.41
C PHE A 50 11.08 -20.33 -6.51
N PRO A 51 9.80 -20.07 -6.81
CA PRO A 51 8.81 -21.14 -6.99
C PRO A 51 9.16 -22.08 -8.17
N LEU A 52 9.72 -21.53 -9.26
CA LEU A 52 10.16 -22.34 -10.40
C LEU A 52 11.25 -23.33 -9.99
N LEU A 53 12.32 -22.87 -9.33
CA LEU A 53 13.39 -23.73 -8.87
C LEU A 53 12.90 -24.78 -7.87
N THR A 54 12.02 -24.37 -6.94
CA THR A 54 11.43 -25.29 -5.97
C THR A 54 10.60 -26.37 -6.66
N GLY A 55 9.75 -25.98 -7.60
CA GLY A 55 8.91 -26.90 -8.35
C GLY A 55 9.73 -27.87 -9.19
N GLN A 56 10.80 -27.40 -9.86
CA GLN A 56 11.72 -28.22 -10.64
C GLN A 56 12.48 -29.21 -9.76
N LEU A 57 13.02 -28.76 -8.63
CA LEU A 57 13.72 -29.64 -7.68
C LEU A 57 12.81 -30.80 -7.22
N ILE A 58 11.58 -30.52 -6.85
CA ILE A 58 10.64 -31.54 -6.39
C ILE A 58 10.27 -32.47 -7.54
N ALA A 59 10.05 -31.95 -8.74
CA ALA A 59 9.76 -32.75 -9.92
C ALA A 59 10.92 -33.69 -10.28
N ASP A 60 12.18 -33.25 -10.17
CA ASP A 60 13.35 -34.06 -10.44
C ASP A 60 13.55 -35.14 -9.37
N ILE A 61 13.28 -34.81 -8.09
CA ILE A 61 13.31 -35.82 -7.01
C ILE A 61 12.24 -36.89 -7.25
N GLU A 62 11.05 -36.51 -7.69
CA GLU A 62 9.97 -37.46 -7.98
C GLU A 62 10.31 -38.39 -9.16
N ARG A 63 10.93 -37.85 -10.23
CA ARG A 63 11.26 -38.59 -11.44
C ARG A 63 12.47 -39.51 -11.27
N ASN A 64 13.52 -39.07 -10.59
CA ASN A 64 14.74 -39.82 -10.40
C ASN A 64 15.48 -39.41 -9.11
N PRO A 65 15.10 -39.93 -7.94
CA PRO A 65 15.68 -39.54 -6.65
C PRO A 65 17.20 -39.68 -6.57
N ALA A 66 17.76 -40.70 -7.24
CA ALA A 66 19.22 -40.97 -7.20
C ALA A 66 20.05 -40.10 -8.15
N GLY A 67 19.40 -39.45 -9.13
CA GLY A 67 20.08 -38.65 -10.17
C GLY A 67 19.99 -37.12 -9.96
N VAL A 68 19.44 -36.68 -8.83
CA VAL A 68 19.28 -35.25 -8.57
C VAL A 68 20.60 -34.61 -8.17
N ASP A 69 21.01 -33.57 -8.90
CA ASP A 69 22.18 -32.76 -8.57
C ASP A 69 21.82 -31.70 -7.50
N LEU A 70 21.76 -32.14 -6.23
CA LEU A 70 21.48 -31.23 -5.10
C LEU A 70 22.45 -30.05 -4.99
N PRO A 71 23.78 -30.21 -5.21
CA PRO A 71 24.70 -29.08 -5.30
C PRO A 71 24.31 -28.03 -6.33
N PHE A 72 23.85 -28.40 -7.52
CA PHE A 72 23.36 -27.46 -8.54
C PHE A 72 22.20 -26.61 -8.02
N TYR A 73 21.19 -27.23 -7.40
CA TYR A 73 20.06 -26.49 -6.82
C TYR A 73 20.50 -25.61 -5.67
N ALA A 74 21.40 -26.10 -4.79
CA ALA A 74 21.92 -25.31 -3.67
C ALA A 74 22.63 -24.03 -4.15
N TRP A 75 23.51 -24.15 -5.16
CA TRP A 75 24.19 -23.00 -5.75
C TRP A 75 23.23 -22.07 -6.51
N SER A 76 22.22 -22.61 -7.18
CA SER A 76 21.19 -21.82 -7.86
C SER A 76 20.37 -21.00 -6.88
N PHE A 77 19.92 -21.59 -5.77
CA PHE A 77 19.24 -20.87 -4.69
C PHE A 77 20.13 -19.81 -4.03
N ALA A 78 21.38 -20.14 -3.74
CA ALA A 78 22.34 -19.20 -3.17
C ALA A 78 22.60 -18.01 -4.11
N GLY A 79 22.83 -18.28 -5.40
CA GLY A 79 23.04 -17.26 -6.42
C GLY A 79 21.80 -16.36 -6.58
N LEU A 80 20.61 -16.96 -6.65
CA LEU A 80 19.35 -16.21 -6.75
C LEU A 80 19.13 -15.34 -5.51
N THR A 81 19.43 -15.84 -4.30
CA THR A 81 19.33 -15.06 -3.06
C THR A 81 20.29 -13.87 -3.06
N ILE A 82 21.52 -14.03 -3.55
CA ILE A 82 22.49 -12.94 -3.66
C ILE A 82 21.97 -11.87 -4.64
N VAL A 83 21.42 -12.28 -5.79
CA VAL A 83 20.82 -11.38 -6.78
C VAL A 83 19.62 -10.65 -6.16
N LEU A 84 18.75 -11.36 -5.47
CA LEU A 84 17.59 -10.80 -4.78
C LEU A 84 18.01 -9.74 -3.75
N CYS A 85 19.00 -10.04 -2.89
CA CYS A 85 19.53 -9.08 -1.92
C CYS A 85 20.11 -7.83 -2.59
N GLY A 86 20.83 -8.00 -3.70
CA GLY A 86 21.32 -6.89 -4.51
C GLY A 86 20.21 -6.04 -5.11
N CYS A 87 19.16 -6.68 -5.62
CA CYS A 87 17.98 -5.98 -6.14
C CYS A 87 17.23 -5.24 -5.03
N ILE A 88 17.01 -5.85 -3.85
CA ILE A 88 16.37 -5.18 -2.71
C ILE A 88 17.18 -3.96 -2.27
N TRP A 89 18.50 -4.11 -2.12
CA TRP A 89 19.36 -2.98 -1.79
C TRP A 89 19.28 -1.86 -2.83
N GLY A 90 19.38 -2.20 -4.11
CA GLY A 90 19.25 -1.24 -5.21
C GLY A 90 17.90 -0.55 -5.25
N PHE A 91 16.82 -1.30 -5.01
CA PHE A 91 15.45 -0.80 -4.93
C PHE A 91 15.30 0.26 -3.83
N ILE A 92 15.72 -0.07 -2.60
CA ILE A 92 15.67 0.85 -1.45
C ILE A 92 16.56 2.09 -1.70
N ALA A 93 17.76 1.89 -2.24
CA ALA A 93 18.68 2.99 -2.52
C ALA A 93 18.14 3.95 -3.60
N CYS A 94 17.54 3.42 -4.67
CA CYS A 94 16.91 4.25 -5.72
C CYS A 94 15.65 4.97 -5.18
N ALA A 95 14.82 4.28 -4.41
CA ALA A 95 13.65 4.85 -3.75
C ALA A 95 14.04 6.02 -2.84
N GLY A 96 15.03 5.82 -1.97
CA GLY A 96 15.52 6.84 -1.07
C GLY A 96 16.08 8.07 -1.80
N LYS A 97 16.85 7.86 -2.88
CA LYS A 97 17.36 8.95 -3.72
C LYS A 97 16.22 9.74 -4.37
N ILE A 98 15.26 9.07 -5.01
CA ILE A 98 14.11 9.73 -5.65
C ILE A 98 13.31 10.52 -4.61
N ARG A 99 12.99 9.91 -3.46
CA ARG A 99 12.28 10.57 -2.37
C ARG A 99 12.97 11.86 -1.93
N THR A 100 14.28 11.80 -1.70
CA THR A 100 15.04 12.95 -1.20
C THR A 100 15.11 14.08 -2.23
N HIS A 101 15.39 13.76 -3.49
CA HIS A 101 15.46 14.75 -4.55
C HIS A 101 14.11 15.38 -4.86
N VAL A 102 13.06 14.57 -4.98
CA VAL A 102 11.70 15.05 -5.23
C VAL A 102 11.21 15.92 -4.07
N SER A 103 11.49 15.52 -2.82
CA SER A 103 11.15 16.31 -1.63
C SER A 103 11.85 17.68 -1.64
N HIS A 104 13.12 17.70 -2.02
CA HIS A 104 13.89 18.94 -2.14
C HIS A 104 13.28 19.87 -3.22
N ASP A 105 13.01 19.33 -4.41
CA ASP A 105 12.50 20.11 -5.52
C ASP A 105 11.09 20.66 -5.24
N ILE A 106 10.19 19.82 -4.72
CA ILE A 106 8.83 20.26 -4.36
C ILE A 106 8.87 21.35 -3.29
N ARG A 107 9.72 21.22 -2.26
CA ARG A 107 9.84 22.24 -1.21
C ARG A 107 10.40 23.55 -1.76
N ARG A 108 11.43 23.47 -2.60
CA ARG A 108 12.02 24.64 -3.22
C ARG A 108 11.01 25.40 -4.06
N ASP A 109 10.29 24.68 -4.93
CA ASP A 109 9.29 25.28 -5.82
C ASP A 109 8.09 25.83 -5.02
N ALA A 110 7.65 25.10 -3.99
CA ALA A 110 6.60 25.57 -3.09
C ALA A 110 7.01 26.84 -2.33
N PHE A 111 8.26 26.91 -1.82
CA PHE A 111 8.76 28.08 -1.13
C PHE A 111 8.92 29.28 -2.09
N GLN A 112 9.43 29.06 -3.29
CA GLN A 112 9.53 30.11 -4.32
C GLN A 112 8.16 30.68 -4.67
N ASN A 113 7.16 29.79 -4.88
CA ASN A 113 5.79 30.23 -5.15
C ASN A 113 5.20 31.01 -3.95
N LEU A 114 5.46 30.54 -2.72
CA LEU A 114 5.00 31.24 -1.53
C LEU A 114 5.56 32.67 -1.48
N GLN A 115 6.85 32.86 -1.74
CA GLN A 115 7.48 34.18 -1.75
C GLN A 115 6.94 35.13 -2.84
N ALA A 116 6.33 34.58 -3.89
CA ALA A 116 5.72 35.35 -4.98
C ALA A 116 4.26 35.74 -4.71
N LEU A 117 3.63 35.25 -3.63
CA LEU A 117 2.24 35.54 -3.31
C LEU A 117 2.08 36.94 -2.67
N SER A 118 0.91 37.54 -2.86
CA SER A 118 0.56 38.85 -2.33
C SER A 118 0.39 38.84 -0.80
N PHE A 119 0.55 39.98 -0.15
CA PHE A 119 0.30 40.14 1.30
C PHE A 119 -1.12 39.73 1.69
N SER A 120 -2.11 39.98 0.86
CA SER A 120 -3.50 39.56 1.09
C SER A 120 -3.67 38.05 1.30
N PHE A 121 -2.81 37.24 0.68
CA PHE A 121 -2.81 35.80 0.91
C PHE A 121 -2.35 35.45 2.35
N TYR A 122 -1.32 36.11 2.82
CA TYR A 122 -0.75 35.89 4.16
C TYR A 122 -1.69 36.37 5.27
N ASP A 123 -2.42 37.46 5.05
CA ASP A 123 -3.39 37.99 6.00
C ASP A 123 -4.58 37.04 6.23
N ASN A 124 -4.88 36.20 5.23
CA ASN A 124 -6.02 35.27 5.26
C ASN A 124 -5.66 33.82 5.63
N LYS A 125 -4.37 33.47 5.78
CA LYS A 125 -3.96 32.08 6.05
C LYS A 125 -3.09 31.99 7.32
N PRO A 126 -3.42 31.06 8.25
CA PRO A 126 -2.61 30.84 9.44
C PRO A 126 -1.19 30.38 9.09
N VAL A 127 -0.17 30.91 9.77
CA VAL A 127 1.23 30.52 9.56
C VAL A 127 1.45 29.02 9.75
N GLY A 128 0.78 28.42 10.73
CA GLY A 128 0.86 26.97 10.96
C GLY A 128 0.36 26.13 9.78
N TRP A 129 -0.66 26.60 9.07
CA TRP A 129 -1.16 25.95 7.85
C TRP A 129 -0.11 26.00 6.72
N LEU A 130 0.53 27.15 6.52
CA LEU A 130 1.62 27.31 5.53
C LEU A 130 2.81 26.43 5.85
N MET A 131 3.19 26.35 7.13
CA MET A 131 4.28 25.49 7.60
C MET A 131 3.96 24.01 7.36
N ALA A 132 2.73 23.56 7.62
CA ALA A 132 2.31 22.19 7.36
C ALA A 132 2.44 21.83 5.87
N ARG A 133 2.05 22.74 4.96
CA ARG A 133 2.20 22.55 3.49
C ARG A 133 3.65 22.35 3.07
N LEU A 134 4.58 23.18 3.61
CA LEU A 134 6.01 23.11 3.26
C LEU A 134 6.75 21.93 3.91
N THR A 135 6.22 21.37 4.99
CA THR A 135 6.87 20.27 5.73
C THR A 135 6.16 18.94 5.53
N SER A 136 5.01 18.75 6.16
CA SER A 136 4.29 17.47 6.20
C SER A 136 3.78 17.04 4.83
N ASP A 137 3.13 17.95 4.10
CA ASP A 137 2.50 17.62 2.82
C ASP A 137 3.55 17.37 1.73
N CYS A 138 4.63 18.18 1.67
CA CYS A 138 5.75 17.91 0.77
C CYS A 138 6.40 16.55 1.04
N ASN A 139 6.59 16.18 2.32
CA ASN A 139 7.11 14.86 2.69
C ASN A 139 6.19 13.73 2.25
N ARG A 140 4.88 13.89 2.47
CA ARG A 140 3.87 12.91 2.12
C ARG A 140 3.82 12.68 0.61
N LEU A 141 3.76 13.76 -0.18
CA LEU A 141 3.78 13.68 -1.64
C LEU A 141 5.06 13.00 -2.15
N SER A 142 6.22 13.36 -1.62
CA SER A 142 7.50 12.75 -1.99
C SER A 142 7.56 11.27 -1.64
N ASN A 143 6.95 10.88 -0.52
CA ASN A 143 6.89 9.49 -0.08
C ASN A 143 6.03 8.64 -1.04
N ILE A 144 4.86 9.15 -1.42
CA ILE A 144 3.96 8.47 -2.35
C ILE A 144 4.58 8.36 -3.75
N LEU A 145 5.24 9.43 -4.24
CA LEU A 145 5.92 9.41 -5.54
C LEU A 145 7.11 8.45 -5.57
N ALA A 146 7.80 8.26 -4.45
CA ALA A 146 8.92 7.35 -4.38
C ALA A 146 8.44 5.90 -4.16
N TRP A 147 7.75 5.62 -3.07
CA TRP A 147 7.37 4.26 -2.70
C TRP A 147 6.12 3.76 -3.41
N GLY A 148 5.06 4.58 -3.48
CA GLY A 148 3.80 4.16 -4.09
C GLY A 148 3.92 3.85 -5.58
N VAL A 149 4.64 4.67 -6.34
CA VAL A 149 4.89 4.40 -7.77
C VAL A 149 5.77 3.16 -7.94
N MET A 150 6.73 2.97 -7.02
CA MET A 150 7.65 1.85 -7.04
C MET A 150 6.97 0.52 -6.77
N ASP A 151 6.16 0.45 -5.72
CA ASP A 151 5.40 -0.75 -5.37
C ASP A 151 4.37 -1.08 -6.46
N PHE A 152 3.80 -0.06 -7.10
CA PHE A 152 2.91 -0.26 -8.24
C PHE A 152 3.63 -0.91 -9.44
N ILE A 153 4.83 -0.45 -9.78
CA ILE A 153 5.62 -1.00 -10.89
C ILE A 153 6.06 -2.43 -10.56
N TRP A 154 6.64 -2.66 -9.38
CA TRP A 154 7.05 -3.98 -8.94
C TRP A 154 5.87 -4.95 -8.89
N GLY A 155 4.78 -4.56 -8.23
CA GLY A 155 3.60 -5.39 -8.08
C GLY A 155 2.94 -5.74 -9.41
N THR A 156 2.80 -4.77 -10.34
CA THR A 156 2.25 -5.02 -11.66
C THR A 156 3.14 -5.97 -12.47
N THR A 157 4.47 -5.79 -12.40
CA THR A 157 5.44 -6.66 -13.07
C THR A 157 5.37 -8.08 -12.50
N LEU A 158 5.32 -8.22 -11.18
CA LEU A 158 5.22 -9.50 -10.50
C LEU A 158 3.90 -10.22 -10.85
N MET A 159 2.76 -9.54 -10.73
CA MET A 159 1.46 -10.12 -11.07
C MET A 159 1.39 -10.58 -12.54
N THR A 160 1.91 -9.77 -13.45
CA THR A 160 1.95 -10.13 -14.88
C THR A 160 2.87 -11.33 -15.12
N GLY A 161 4.03 -11.34 -14.47
CA GLY A 161 4.98 -12.45 -14.55
C GLY A 161 4.39 -13.75 -14.00
N VAL A 162 3.80 -13.73 -12.79
CA VAL A 162 3.14 -14.89 -12.18
C VAL A 162 2.02 -15.40 -13.08
N ALA A 163 1.12 -14.53 -13.53
CA ALA A 163 0.02 -14.93 -14.41
C ALA A 163 0.53 -15.56 -15.71
N THR A 164 1.57 -14.98 -16.32
CA THR A 164 2.18 -15.51 -17.55
C THR A 164 2.77 -16.89 -17.33
N VAL A 165 3.58 -17.07 -16.26
CA VAL A 165 4.18 -18.37 -15.95
C VAL A 165 3.11 -19.43 -15.70
N MET A 166 2.10 -19.10 -14.88
CA MET A 166 1.00 -20.03 -14.57
C MET A 166 0.25 -20.45 -15.83
N VAL A 167 -0.08 -19.51 -16.73
CA VAL A 167 -0.81 -19.81 -17.99
C VAL A 167 0.03 -20.66 -18.94
N VAL A 168 1.33 -20.40 -19.05
CA VAL A 168 2.26 -21.15 -19.90
C VAL A 168 2.44 -22.58 -19.43
N TYR A 169 2.55 -22.80 -18.11
CA TYR A 169 2.71 -24.14 -17.55
C TYR A 169 1.41 -24.97 -17.61
N ASN A 170 0.30 -24.41 -17.10
CA ASN A 170 -1.00 -25.09 -17.16
C ASN A 170 -2.14 -24.08 -17.08
N TRP A 171 -2.71 -23.72 -18.24
CA TRP A 171 -3.78 -22.72 -18.31
C TRP A 171 -5.05 -23.10 -17.53
N LYS A 172 -5.37 -24.41 -17.41
CA LYS A 172 -6.55 -24.87 -16.66
C LYS A 172 -6.39 -24.64 -15.16
N LEU A 173 -5.20 -24.95 -14.63
CA LEU A 173 -4.87 -24.73 -13.25
C LEU A 173 -4.70 -23.24 -12.94
N ALA A 174 -4.09 -22.49 -13.87
CA ALA A 174 -4.01 -21.02 -13.79
C ALA A 174 -5.40 -20.39 -13.67
N LEU A 175 -6.36 -20.83 -14.50
CA LEU A 175 -7.72 -20.31 -14.46
C LEU A 175 -8.40 -20.58 -13.12
N ALA A 176 -8.22 -21.78 -12.54
CA ALA A 176 -8.77 -22.12 -11.22
C ALA A 176 -8.25 -21.18 -10.11
N VAL A 177 -6.95 -20.88 -10.12
CA VAL A 177 -6.34 -19.98 -9.14
C VAL A 177 -6.71 -18.52 -9.39
N LEU A 178 -6.57 -18.06 -10.64
CA LEU A 178 -6.84 -16.67 -11.00
C LEU A 178 -8.33 -16.29 -10.91
N ALA A 179 -9.25 -17.25 -10.98
CA ALA A 179 -10.68 -17.01 -10.77
C ALA A 179 -11.00 -16.47 -9.36
N VAL A 180 -10.13 -16.69 -8.38
CA VAL A 180 -10.28 -16.16 -7.02
C VAL A 180 -9.91 -14.67 -6.94
N VAL A 181 -9.08 -14.17 -7.87
CA VAL A 181 -8.60 -12.78 -7.87
C VAL A 181 -9.71 -11.74 -7.98
N PRO A 182 -10.70 -11.86 -8.91
CA PRO A 182 -11.82 -10.93 -8.96
C PRO A 182 -12.61 -10.88 -7.63
N LEU A 183 -12.79 -12.03 -6.99
CA LEU A 183 -13.48 -12.10 -5.69
C LEU A 183 -12.70 -11.34 -4.61
N LEU A 184 -11.39 -11.54 -4.55
CA LEU A 184 -10.51 -10.82 -3.62
C LEU A 184 -10.55 -9.31 -3.88
N PHE A 185 -10.51 -8.90 -5.15
CA PHE A 185 -10.59 -7.50 -5.53
C PHE A 185 -11.91 -6.86 -5.07
N LEU A 186 -13.04 -7.51 -5.31
CA LEU A 186 -14.36 -7.01 -4.87
C LEU A 186 -14.44 -6.87 -3.35
N ILE A 187 -13.97 -7.88 -2.61
CA ILE A 187 -13.91 -7.86 -1.14
C ILE A 187 -13.03 -6.70 -0.66
N SER A 188 -11.84 -6.54 -1.25
CA SER A 188 -10.89 -5.48 -0.89
C SER A 188 -11.49 -4.09 -1.13
N VAL A 189 -12.12 -3.86 -2.27
CA VAL A 189 -12.79 -2.57 -2.57
C VAL A 189 -13.93 -2.30 -1.60
N PHE A 190 -14.75 -3.29 -1.28
CA PHE A 190 -15.89 -3.16 -0.37
C PHE A 190 -15.43 -2.80 1.06
N PHE A 191 -14.50 -3.56 1.63
CA PHE A 191 -14.01 -3.32 2.99
C PHE A 191 -13.25 -1.99 3.07
N ARG A 192 -12.43 -1.70 2.07
CA ARG A 192 -11.67 -0.47 2.03
C ARG A 192 -12.55 0.78 2.05
N LYS A 193 -13.61 0.82 1.23
CA LYS A 193 -14.56 1.96 1.22
C LYS A 193 -15.17 2.18 2.61
N ARG A 194 -15.50 1.09 3.33
CA ARG A 194 -16.06 1.16 4.69
C ARG A 194 -15.02 1.61 5.72
N ILE A 195 -13.83 1.01 5.71
CA ILE A 195 -12.74 1.36 6.64
C ILE A 195 -12.33 2.82 6.45
N LEU A 196 -12.22 3.30 5.21
CA LEU A 196 -11.89 4.69 4.93
C LEU A 196 -12.95 5.66 5.47
N ARG A 197 -14.25 5.32 5.31
CA ARG A 197 -15.35 6.12 5.83
C ARG A 197 -15.30 6.23 7.36
N THR A 198 -15.13 5.11 8.05
CA THR A 198 -15.03 5.09 9.52
C THR A 198 -13.78 5.79 10.02
N SER A 199 -12.63 5.63 9.34
CA SER A 199 -11.39 6.33 9.64
C SER A 199 -11.53 7.86 9.50
N ARG A 200 -12.33 8.35 8.54
CA ARG A 200 -12.66 9.79 8.41
C ARG A 200 -13.48 10.28 9.61
N LEU A 201 -14.45 9.47 10.06
CA LEU A 201 -15.25 9.82 11.25
C LEU A 201 -14.37 9.88 12.51
N VAL A 202 -13.47 8.92 12.70
CA VAL A 202 -12.49 8.94 13.80
C VAL A 202 -11.65 10.22 13.77
N ARG A 203 -11.13 10.60 12.59
CA ARG A 203 -10.34 11.85 12.46
C ARG A 203 -11.16 13.10 12.74
N LYS A 204 -12.40 13.17 12.23
CA LYS A 204 -13.31 14.30 12.48
C LYS A 204 -13.59 14.46 13.98
N THR A 205 -13.88 13.37 14.68
CA THR A 205 -14.15 13.41 16.12
C THR A 205 -12.87 13.72 16.92
N ASN A 206 -11.70 13.20 16.49
CA ASN A 206 -10.41 13.54 17.11
C ASN A 206 -10.11 15.04 17.00
N SER A 207 -10.41 15.66 15.86
CA SER A 207 -10.28 17.12 15.69
C SER A 207 -11.20 17.90 16.64
N LYS A 208 -12.45 17.45 16.85
CA LYS A 208 -13.37 18.06 17.84
C LYS A 208 -12.84 17.93 19.25
N ILE A 209 -12.28 16.77 19.64
CA ILE A 209 -11.67 16.54 20.94
C ILE A 209 -10.46 17.47 21.15
N THR A 210 -9.61 17.61 20.15
CA THR A 210 -8.46 18.52 20.20
C THR A 210 -8.91 19.97 20.36
N GLY A 211 -9.98 20.37 19.67
CA GLY A 211 -10.63 21.68 19.87
C GLY A 211 -11.15 21.87 21.29
N ALA A 212 -11.86 20.87 21.83
CA ALA A 212 -12.39 20.91 23.20
C ALA A 212 -11.27 20.99 24.27
N TYR A 213 -10.14 20.30 24.05
CA TYR A 213 -8.96 20.47 24.92
C TYR A 213 -8.42 21.90 24.88
N ASN A 214 -8.26 22.46 23.67
CA ASN A 214 -7.76 23.83 23.54
C ASN A 214 -8.69 24.84 24.23
N GLU A 215 -10.01 24.74 23.99
CA GLU A 215 -11.01 25.57 24.66
C GLU A 215 -11.02 25.39 26.19
N GLY A 216 -10.93 24.14 26.65
CA GLY A 216 -10.89 23.81 28.07
C GLY A 216 -9.64 24.35 28.77
N ILE A 217 -8.48 24.33 28.13
CA ILE A 217 -7.21 24.82 28.70
C ILE A 217 -7.17 26.37 28.66
N VAL A 218 -7.46 26.96 27.50
CA VAL A 218 -7.42 28.44 27.33
C VAL A 218 -8.53 29.11 28.13
N GLY A 219 -9.75 28.52 28.09
CA GLY A 219 -10.94 29.04 28.74
C GLY A 219 -11.11 28.63 30.21
N VAL A 220 -10.10 28.02 30.86
CA VAL A 220 -10.22 27.50 32.23
C VAL A 220 -10.61 28.56 33.26
N ARG A 221 -10.11 29.80 33.12
CA ARG A 221 -10.46 30.91 34.00
C ARG A 221 -11.93 31.27 33.90
N THR A 222 -12.41 31.40 32.66
CA THR A 222 -13.83 31.70 32.36
C THR A 222 -14.75 30.60 32.85
N SER A 223 -14.40 29.34 32.60
CA SER A 223 -15.15 28.17 33.07
C SER A 223 -15.28 28.10 34.58
N LYS A 224 -14.23 28.48 35.31
CA LYS A 224 -14.26 28.55 36.79
C LYS A 224 -15.13 29.70 37.29
N VAL A 225 -15.04 30.87 36.70
CA VAL A 225 -15.86 32.05 37.09
C VAL A 225 -17.34 31.78 36.88
N PHE A 226 -17.73 31.15 35.76
CA PHE A 226 -19.13 30.84 35.43
C PHE A 226 -19.58 29.48 35.99
N VAL A 227 -18.76 28.77 36.80
CA VAL A 227 -19.11 27.47 37.43
C VAL A 227 -19.57 26.41 36.41
N ARG A 228 -19.04 26.44 35.17
CA ARG A 228 -19.44 25.54 34.06
C ARG A 228 -18.69 24.23 34.02
N LYS A 229 -17.92 23.87 35.07
CA LYS A 229 -17.08 22.67 35.09
C LYS A 229 -17.84 21.38 34.75
N GLU A 230 -19.00 21.16 35.36
CA GLU A 230 -19.78 19.94 35.14
C GLU A 230 -20.38 19.87 33.74
N GLN A 231 -20.77 21.02 33.18
CA GLN A 231 -21.32 21.07 31.82
C GLN A 231 -20.22 20.78 30.78
N ASN A 232 -19.05 21.40 30.94
CA ASN A 232 -17.92 21.15 30.06
C ASN A 232 -17.45 19.68 30.14
N LEU A 233 -17.51 19.06 31.32
CA LEU A 233 -17.19 17.64 31.50
C LEU A 233 -18.18 16.74 30.74
N ARG A 234 -19.50 17.01 30.88
CA ARG A 234 -20.52 16.24 30.14
C ARG A 234 -20.40 16.39 28.62
N ASP A 235 -20.09 17.58 28.14
CA ASP A 235 -19.88 17.82 26.71
C ASP A 235 -18.64 17.09 26.19
N PHE A 236 -17.57 17.05 27.00
CA PHE A 236 -16.37 16.30 26.68
C PHE A 236 -16.60 14.79 26.72
N ASP A 237 -17.29 14.26 27.72
CA ASP A 237 -17.63 12.83 27.84
C ASP A 237 -18.42 12.35 26.61
N ARG A 238 -19.37 13.18 26.12
CA ARG A 238 -20.12 12.86 24.89
C ARG A 238 -19.20 12.77 23.67
N LEU A 239 -18.23 13.67 23.53
CA LEU A 239 -17.25 13.61 22.45
C LEU A 239 -16.32 12.40 22.58
N ALA A 240 -15.92 12.06 23.80
CA ALA A 240 -15.11 10.89 24.08
C ALA A 240 -15.84 9.58 23.74
N ASP A 241 -17.14 9.49 24.08
CA ASP A 241 -17.99 8.35 23.72
C ASP A 241 -18.15 8.24 22.19
N GLU A 242 -18.42 9.37 21.50
CA GLU A 242 -18.48 9.39 20.03
C GLU A 242 -17.17 8.89 19.42
N MET A 243 -16.03 9.31 19.95
CA MET A 243 -14.70 8.86 19.52
C MET A 243 -14.51 7.36 19.76
N PHE A 244 -14.89 6.89 20.95
CA PHE A 244 -14.81 5.46 21.30
C PHE A 244 -15.59 4.61 20.31
N HIS A 245 -16.87 4.93 20.06
CA HIS A 245 -17.71 4.17 19.14
C HIS A 245 -17.15 4.17 17.71
N HIS A 246 -16.70 5.30 17.19
CA HIS A 246 -16.10 5.36 15.86
C HIS A 246 -14.79 4.57 15.78
N SER A 247 -13.96 4.66 16.82
CA SER A 247 -12.68 3.94 16.88
C SER A 247 -12.86 2.44 16.96
N VAL A 248 -13.79 1.96 17.83
CA VAL A 248 -14.10 0.53 17.94
C VAL A 248 -14.67 0.00 16.63
N HIS A 249 -15.61 0.73 16.01
CA HIS A 249 -16.17 0.32 14.72
C HIS A 249 -15.11 0.22 13.62
N ASN A 250 -14.22 1.20 13.54
CA ASN A 250 -13.09 1.18 12.60
C ASN A 250 -12.13 0.02 12.88
N ALA A 251 -11.82 -0.23 14.15
CA ALA A 251 -10.93 -1.32 14.57
C ALA A 251 -11.53 -2.69 14.23
N VAL A 252 -12.82 -2.89 14.48
CA VAL A 252 -13.53 -4.16 14.16
C VAL A 252 -13.55 -4.41 12.65
N LEU A 253 -13.88 -3.39 11.83
CA LEU A 253 -13.85 -3.53 10.37
C LEU A 253 -12.45 -3.87 9.86
N SER A 254 -11.41 -3.24 10.40
CA SER A 254 -10.01 -3.51 10.04
C SER A 254 -9.57 -4.91 10.50
N ALA A 255 -9.99 -5.32 11.70
CA ALA A 255 -9.67 -6.63 12.24
C ALA A 255 -10.34 -7.79 11.47
N ILE A 256 -11.54 -7.59 10.94
CA ILE A 256 -12.26 -8.60 10.14
C ILE A 256 -11.70 -8.68 8.71
N TYR A 257 -11.21 -7.56 8.15
CA TYR A 257 -10.72 -7.52 6.77
C TYR A 257 -9.56 -8.50 6.52
N LEU A 258 -8.54 -8.48 7.38
CA LEU A 258 -7.35 -9.30 7.18
C LEU A 258 -7.65 -10.82 7.19
N PRO A 259 -8.39 -11.39 8.15
CA PRO A 259 -8.77 -12.80 8.10
C PRO A 259 -9.57 -13.18 6.86
N ILE A 260 -10.48 -12.31 6.38
CA ILE A 260 -11.25 -12.59 5.16
C ILE A 260 -10.31 -12.66 3.95
N VAL A 261 -9.39 -11.73 3.81
CA VAL A 261 -8.41 -11.72 2.71
C VAL A 261 -7.53 -12.97 2.75
N LEU A 262 -7.04 -13.35 3.94
CA LEU A 262 -6.24 -14.56 4.13
C LEU A 262 -7.05 -15.84 3.80
N THR A 263 -8.33 -15.89 4.20
CA THR A 263 -9.20 -17.01 3.88
C THR A 263 -9.43 -17.13 2.36
N VAL A 264 -9.66 -16.03 1.68
CA VAL A 264 -9.82 -16.02 0.22
C VAL A 264 -8.51 -16.44 -0.48
N GLY A 265 -7.37 -15.97 0.01
CA GLY A 265 -6.06 -16.43 -0.47
C GLY A 265 -5.86 -17.94 -0.27
N SER A 266 -6.24 -18.45 0.91
CA SER A 266 -6.18 -19.90 1.19
C SER A 266 -7.11 -20.71 0.28
N ILE A 267 -8.26 -20.18 -0.13
CA ILE A 267 -9.15 -20.83 -1.12
C ILE A 267 -8.43 -20.98 -2.48
N ALA A 268 -7.65 -19.98 -2.91
CA ALA A 268 -6.87 -20.07 -4.13
C ALA A 268 -5.79 -21.16 -4.04
N ILE A 269 -5.07 -21.22 -2.91
CA ILE A 269 -4.07 -22.27 -2.65
C ILE A 269 -4.75 -23.65 -2.59
N ALA A 270 -5.89 -23.77 -1.90
CA ALA A 270 -6.66 -25.00 -1.83
C ALA A 270 -7.18 -25.43 -3.21
N SER A 271 -7.61 -24.50 -4.06
CA SER A 271 -8.02 -24.80 -5.43
C SER A 271 -6.84 -25.33 -6.29
N ALA A 272 -5.65 -24.75 -6.13
CA ALA A 272 -4.43 -25.25 -6.75
C ALA A 272 -4.11 -26.68 -6.30
N LEU A 273 -4.22 -26.95 -4.99
CA LEU A 273 -3.97 -28.28 -4.42
C LEU A 273 -4.99 -29.32 -4.89
N VAL A 274 -6.29 -29.00 -4.85
CA VAL A 274 -7.35 -29.96 -5.23
C VAL A 274 -7.34 -30.24 -6.73
N VAL A 275 -7.34 -29.19 -7.55
CA VAL A 275 -7.36 -29.34 -9.03
C VAL A 275 -6.02 -29.88 -9.52
N GLY A 276 -4.91 -29.36 -9.00
CA GLY A 276 -3.56 -29.81 -9.35
C GLY A 276 -3.30 -31.24 -8.85
N GLY A 277 -3.65 -31.54 -7.60
CA GLY A 277 -3.52 -32.90 -7.04
C GLY A 277 -4.32 -33.95 -7.81
N HIS A 278 -5.54 -33.62 -8.25
CA HIS A 278 -6.30 -34.50 -9.13
C HIS A 278 -5.56 -34.75 -10.47
N GLN A 279 -4.93 -33.71 -11.05
CA GLN A 279 -4.15 -33.85 -12.27
C GLN A 279 -2.87 -34.69 -12.05
N VAL A 280 -2.25 -34.64 -10.87
CA VAL A 280 -1.12 -35.50 -10.51
C VAL A 280 -1.57 -36.97 -10.47
N ILE A 281 -2.72 -37.27 -9.84
CA ILE A 281 -3.25 -38.65 -9.74
C ILE A 281 -3.50 -39.27 -11.11
N ILE A 282 -3.98 -38.49 -12.09
CA ILE A 282 -4.22 -38.96 -13.46
C ILE A 282 -2.99 -38.88 -14.37
N GLY A 283 -1.81 -38.51 -13.83
CA GLY A 283 -0.56 -38.43 -14.55
C GLY A 283 -0.41 -37.22 -15.49
N GLY A 284 -1.23 -36.18 -15.29
CA GLY A 284 -1.21 -34.96 -16.12
C GLY A 284 -0.25 -33.88 -15.63
N LEU A 285 0.16 -33.94 -14.35
CA LEU A 285 1.11 -33.03 -13.72
C LEU A 285 2.03 -33.79 -12.77
N VAL A 286 3.14 -33.14 -12.37
CA VAL A 286 4.08 -33.60 -11.34
C VAL A 286 3.80 -32.86 -10.04
N ALA A 287 4.04 -33.47 -8.88
CA ALA A 287 3.79 -32.83 -7.58
C ALA A 287 4.53 -31.49 -7.43
N GLY A 288 5.75 -31.38 -7.96
CA GLY A 288 6.52 -30.13 -7.98
C GLY A 288 5.80 -28.98 -8.67
N GLU A 289 5.07 -29.25 -9.76
CA GLU A 289 4.31 -28.22 -10.47
C GLU A 289 3.13 -27.71 -9.63
N VAL A 290 2.45 -28.59 -8.89
CA VAL A 290 1.35 -28.18 -7.99
C VAL A 290 1.88 -27.28 -6.87
N ILE A 291 3.01 -27.64 -6.27
CA ILE A 291 3.63 -26.84 -5.21
C ILE A 291 4.06 -25.47 -5.77
N MET A 292 4.65 -25.41 -6.97
CA MET A 292 4.94 -24.16 -7.65
C MET A 292 3.70 -23.29 -7.82
N PHE A 293 2.56 -23.84 -8.24
CA PHE A 293 1.31 -23.12 -8.38
C PHE A 293 0.76 -22.61 -7.05
N MET A 294 0.92 -23.37 -5.95
CA MET A 294 0.54 -22.93 -4.61
C MET A 294 1.36 -21.67 -4.18
N TYR A 295 2.67 -21.70 -4.40
CA TYR A 295 3.52 -20.54 -4.13
C TYR A 295 3.16 -19.33 -5.01
N TYR A 296 2.87 -19.56 -6.28
CA TYR A 296 2.44 -18.47 -7.16
C TYR A 296 1.08 -17.90 -6.77
N ALA A 297 0.16 -18.72 -6.29
CA ALA A 297 -1.11 -18.25 -5.75
C ALA A 297 -0.88 -17.29 -4.57
N GLU A 298 0.02 -17.64 -3.63
CA GLU A 298 0.39 -16.78 -2.50
C GLU A 298 1.06 -15.48 -2.97
N LEU A 299 2.06 -15.59 -3.85
CA LEU A 299 2.84 -14.47 -4.36
C LEU A 299 1.99 -13.47 -5.16
N PHE A 300 0.92 -13.94 -5.82
CA PHE A 300 0.01 -13.09 -6.60
C PHE A 300 -0.83 -12.15 -5.71
N PHE A 301 -1.18 -12.56 -4.50
CA PHE A 301 -2.06 -11.78 -3.62
C PHE A 301 -1.34 -10.63 -2.88
N GLN A 302 -0.06 -10.73 -2.66
CA GLN A 302 0.73 -9.71 -1.96
C GLN A 302 0.64 -8.34 -2.64
N PRO A 303 0.93 -8.17 -3.95
CA PRO A 303 0.84 -6.87 -4.62
C PRO A 303 -0.57 -6.28 -4.64
N VAL A 304 -1.61 -7.12 -4.68
CA VAL A 304 -3.01 -6.64 -4.65
C VAL A 304 -3.29 -5.88 -3.36
N GLN A 305 -2.77 -6.36 -2.22
CA GLN A 305 -2.92 -5.70 -0.93
C GLN A 305 -2.15 -4.38 -0.89
N GLU A 306 -0.91 -4.35 -1.35
CA GLU A 306 -0.04 -3.17 -1.35
C GLU A 306 -0.55 -2.07 -2.28
N ILE A 307 -0.87 -2.40 -3.53
CA ILE A 307 -1.46 -1.45 -4.49
C ILE A 307 -2.75 -0.86 -3.93
N SER A 308 -3.55 -1.71 -3.29
CA SER A 308 -4.76 -1.26 -2.62
C SER A 308 -4.46 -0.30 -1.48
N ALA A 309 -3.40 -0.44 -0.69
CA ALA A 309 -3.01 0.48 0.38
C ALA A 309 -2.56 1.83 -0.17
N TRP A 310 -1.78 1.85 -1.23
CA TRP A 310 -1.32 3.08 -1.87
C TRP A 310 -2.46 3.92 -2.48
N PHE A 311 -3.52 3.28 -2.98
CA PHE A 311 -4.67 4.02 -3.51
C PHE A 311 -5.35 4.90 -2.44
N ALA A 312 -5.38 4.47 -1.17
CA ALA A 312 -5.92 5.30 -0.07
C ALA A 312 -4.96 6.44 0.29
N GLU A 313 -3.66 6.17 0.31
CA GLU A 313 -2.64 7.20 0.53
C GLU A 313 -2.71 8.30 -0.55
N LEU A 314 -2.86 7.91 -1.82
CA LEU A 314 -3.05 8.81 -2.96
C LEU A 314 -4.24 9.75 -2.77
N GLN A 315 -5.41 9.21 -2.40
CA GLN A 315 -6.62 10.01 -2.16
C GLN A 315 -6.43 10.99 -1.00
N MET A 316 -5.77 10.54 0.09
CA MET A 316 -5.50 11.39 1.23
C MET A 316 -4.48 12.50 0.93
N ALA A 317 -3.50 12.24 0.08
CA ALA A 317 -2.51 13.24 -0.31
C ALA A 317 -3.07 14.26 -1.30
N GLN A 318 -4.04 13.88 -2.10
CA GLN A 318 -4.70 14.81 -3.03
C GLN A 318 -5.56 15.85 -2.29
N ALA A 319 -6.12 15.48 -1.13
CA ALA A 319 -6.92 16.37 -0.29
C ALA A 319 -6.07 17.35 0.55
N SER A 320 -4.76 17.13 0.65
CA SER A 320 -3.84 18.01 1.39
C SER A 320 -3.17 19.02 0.48
#